data_159d5a17ec8a302fb205c534b85d0263
#
_entry.id   159d5a17ec8a302fb205c534b85d0263
#
_cell.length_a   1.000
_cell.length_b   1.000
_cell.length_c   1.000
_cell.angle_alpha   90.00
_cell.angle_beta   90.00
_cell.angle_gamma   90.00
#
_symmetry.space_group_name_H-M   'P 1'
#
loop_
_entity.id
_entity.type
_entity.pdbx_description
1 polymer ?
#
loop_
_entity_poly.entity_id
_entity_poly.type
_entity_poly.pdbx_seq_one_letter_code
_entity_poly.pdbx_strand_id
1 'polypeptide(L)'
;MQVTENTESRPVMRRIVVDSLPNPTSSHHPHCVVAGGLIFVSGLVAERRIDGSRVGVEDGPNGRVHHLSAQMLSIFHQLDVILKAAGSNKSLIVDVQVFLLRMQENFQVMNDVYGTYFGDAVPARTTVEVVRFPSDVVVELKVVATVGNSIDV
;
A
#
# COMPACT_ATOMS: atom_id res chain seq x y z
N MET A 1 18.74 40.69 -17.12
CA MET A 1 17.94 39.72 -16.33
C MET A 1 18.93 38.74 -15.73
N GLN A 2 19.30 38.95 -14.46
CA GLN A 2 20.21 38.03 -13.76
C GLN A 2 19.38 36.88 -13.18
N VAL A 3 19.66 35.67 -13.64
CA VAL A 3 19.12 34.45 -13.03
C VAL A 3 20.11 34.06 -11.95
N THR A 4 19.76 34.28 -10.67
CA THR A 4 20.49 33.72 -9.55
C THR A 4 20.13 32.23 -9.49
N GLU A 5 21.06 31.34 -9.87
CA GLU A 5 20.94 29.91 -9.60
C GLU A 5 20.98 29.71 -8.09
N ASN A 6 19.83 29.35 -7.53
CA ASN A 6 19.77 28.88 -6.16
C ASN A 6 20.36 27.46 -6.14
N THR A 7 21.55 27.28 -5.58
CA THR A 7 22.21 25.98 -5.41
C THR A 7 21.57 25.18 -4.26
N GLU A 8 20.23 25.09 -4.21
CA GLU A 8 19.57 24.10 -3.39
C GLU A 8 19.83 22.71 -3.99
N SER A 9 20.45 21.86 -3.20
CA SER A 9 20.66 20.45 -3.56
C SER A 9 19.33 19.85 -4.02
N ARG A 10 19.31 19.30 -5.24
CA ARG A 10 18.11 18.59 -5.76
C ARG A 10 17.67 17.57 -4.72
N PRO A 11 16.37 17.53 -4.34
CA PRO A 11 15.89 16.56 -3.38
C PRO A 11 16.24 15.15 -3.86
N VAL A 12 16.96 14.40 -3.03
CA VAL A 12 17.39 13.05 -3.36
C VAL A 12 16.16 12.15 -3.34
N MET A 13 15.81 11.63 -4.52
CA MET A 13 14.76 10.64 -4.66
C MET A 13 15.36 9.24 -4.48
N ARG A 14 14.79 8.42 -3.60
CA ARG A 14 15.20 7.02 -3.40
C ARG A 14 14.05 6.09 -3.83
N ARG A 15 14.37 5.08 -4.62
CA ARG A 15 13.47 3.98 -4.97
C ARG A 15 13.83 2.78 -4.11
N ILE A 16 12.84 2.19 -3.46
CA ILE A 16 13.04 1.08 -2.52
C ILE A 16 12.34 -0.16 -3.07
N VAL A 17 13.12 -1.22 -3.23
CA VAL A 17 12.66 -2.59 -3.47
C VAL A 17 13.03 -3.39 -2.24
N VAL A 18 12.08 -4.13 -1.69
CA VAL A 18 12.25 -4.94 -0.47
C VAL A 18 12.38 -6.40 -0.86
N ASP A 19 13.55 -6.98 -0.68
CA ASP A 19 13.88 -8.34 -1.15
C ASP A 19 13.05 -9.44 -0.47
N SER A 20 12.55 -9.17 0.75
CA SER A 20 11.72 -10.13 1.50
C SER A 20 10.25 -10.17 1.06
N LEU A 21 9.84 -9.24 0.18
CA LEU A 21 8.51 -9.21 -0.40
C LEU A 21 8.51 -9.73 -1.83
N PRO A 22 7.39 -10.28 -2.32
CA PRO A 22 7.26 -10.60 -3.72
C PRO A 22 7.53 -9.37 -4.58
N ASN A 23 8.28 -9.53 -5.66
CA ASN A 23 8.51 -8.45 -6.60
C ASN A 23 7.18 -7.88 -7.09
N PRO A 24 7.08 -6.56 -7.25
CA PRO A 24 5.91 -5.94 -7.87
C PRO A 24 5.60 -6.62 -9.21
N THR A 25 4.33 -6.86 -9.46
CA THR A 25 3.82 -7.79 -10.50
C THR A 25 4.36 -7.54 -11.91
N SER A 26 4.84 -6.33 -12.20
CA SER A 26 5.38 -5.96 -13.51
C SER A 26 6.89 -5.72 -13.54
N SER A 27 7.56 -5.74 -12.40
CA SER A 27 8.97 -5.32 -12.24
C SER A 27 9.29 -3.91 -12.79
N HIS A 28 8.25 -3.13 -13.11
CA HIS A 28 8.39 -1.79 -13.68
C HIS A 28 8.25 -0.67 -12.64
N HIS A 29 8.03 -1.01 -11.39
CA HIS A 29 7.93 -0.03 -10.30
C HIS A 29 8.57 -0.58 -9.00
N PRO A 30 9.11 0.28 -8.12
CA PRO A 30 9.59 -0.11 -6.80
C PRO A 30 8.40 -0.39 -5.85
N HIS A 31 8.68 -0.92 -4.66
CA HIS A 31 7.67 -0.99 -3.60
C HIS A 31 7.28 0.40 -3.08
N CYS A 32 8.24 1.33 -3.00
CA CYS A 32 7.94 2.73 -2.72
C CYS A 32 9.02 3.67 -3.26
N VAL A 33 8.67 4.95 -3.32
CA VAL A 33 9.59 6.05 -3.61
C VAL A 33 9.59 7.01 -2.44
N VAL A 34 10.77 7.38 -1.96
CA VAL A 34 10.96 8.41 -0.94
C VAL A 34 11.43 9.70 -1.63
N ALA A 35 10.72 10.79 -1.41
CA ALA A 35 11.03 12.11 -1.96
C ALA A 35 10.47 13.20 -1.06
N GLY A 36 11.28 14.24 -0.76
CA GLY A 36 10.84 15.39 0.03
C GLY A 36 10.31 15.04 1.44
N GLY A 37 10.86 14.00 2.08
CA GLY A 37 10.39 13.54 3.39
C GLY A 37 9.08 12.72 3.35
N LEU A 38 8.53 12.48 2.17
CA LEU A 38 7.34 11.64 1.97
C LEU A 38 7.71 10.30 1.35
N ILE A 39 6.93 9.29 1.69
CA ILE A 39 7.00 7.93 1.16
C ILE A 39 5.74 7.68 0.34
N PHE A 40 5.93 7.46 -0.95
CA PHE A 40 4.87 7.11 -1.89
C PHE A 40 4.92 5.60 -2.12
N VAL A 41 4.04 4.86 -1.47
CA VAL A 41 3.95 3.41 -1.64
C VAL A 41 3.24 3.11 -2.96
N SER A 42 3.76 2.18 -3.75
CA SER A 42 3.08 1.68 -4.95
C SER A 42 1.78 0.96 -4.58
N GLY A 43 0.85 0.84 -5.52
CA GLY A 43 -0.41 0.15 -5.27
C GLY A 43 -0.18 -1.26 -4.71
N LEU A 44 -0.78 -1.56 -3.56
CA LEU A 44 -0.64 -2.82 -2.85
C LEU A 44 -1.88 -3.67 -3.04
N VAL A 45 -1.68 -4.88 -3.52
CA VAL A 45 -2.68 -5.95 -3.60
C VAL A 45 -2.23 -7.15 -2.78
N ALA A 46 -3.14 -8.08 -2.48
CA ALA A 46 -2.79 -9.29 -1.75
C ALA A 46 -1.67 -10.08 -2.44
N GLU A 47 -0.79 -10.65 -1.63
CA GLU A 47 0.36 -11.42 -2.09
C GLU A 47 -0.01 -12.62 -2.98
N ARG A 48 0.93 -13.03 -3.81
CA ARG A 48 0.91 -14.35 -4.43
C ARG A 48 1.60 -15.36 -3.53
N ARG A 49 1.00 -16.53 -3.41
CA ARG A 49 1.66 -17.70 -2.79
C ARG A 49 2.69 -18.30 -3.74
N ILE A 50 3.52 -19.20 -3.21
CA ILE A 50 4.55 -19.91 -3.99
C ILE A 50 3.95 -20.68 -5.18
N ASP A 51 2.74 -21.22 -5.02
CA ASP A 51 1.99 -21.93 -6.06
C ASP A 51 1.36 -21.01 -7.12
N GLY A 52 1.57 -19.68 -7.01
CA GLY A 52 1.03 -18.66 -7.91
C GLY A 52 -0.40 -18.20 -7.57
N SER A 53 -1.07 -18.83 -6.61
CA SER A 53 -2.39 -18.40 -6.16
C SER A 53 -2.32 -17.09 -5.35
N ARG A 54 -3.43 -16.35 -5.32
CA ARG A 54 -3.55 -15.15 -4.47
C ARG A 54 -4.01 -15.51 -3.07
N VAL A 55 -3.52 -14.78 -2.07
CA VAL A 55 -4.08 -14.83 -0.72
C VAL A 55 -5.54 -14.39 -0.77
N GLY A 56 -6.39 -15.11 -0.06
CA GLY A 56 -7.84 -14.79 0.01
C GLY A 56 -8.61 -15.03 -1.28
N VAL A 57 -8.17 -15.99 -2.10
CA VAL A 57 -8.89 -16.46 -3.29
C VAL A 57 -9.01 -17.98 -3.24
N GLU A 58 -10.21 -18.49 -3.42
CA GLU A 58 -10.52 -19.92 -3.45
C GLU A 58 -11.42 -20.26 -4.63
N ASP A 59 -11.28 -21.46 -5.17
CA ASP A 59 -12.21 -21.99 -6.17
C ASP A 59 -13.44 -22.55 -5.47
N GLY A 60 -14.61 -21.99 -5.76
CA GLY A 60 -15.89 -22.42 -5.26
C GLY A 60 -16.74 -23.09 -6.33
N PRO A 61 -17.87 -23.73 -5.95
CA PRO A 61 -18.76 -24.44 -6.87
C PRO A 61 -19.41 -23.54 -7.94
N ASN A 62 -19.52 -22.24 -7.65
CA ASN A 62 -20.13 -21.24 -8.54
C ASN A 62 -19.11 -20.20 -9.03
N GLY A 63 -17.83 -20.51 -9.02
CA GLY A 63 -16.75 -19.60 -9.39
C GLY A 63 -15.86 -19.25 -8.22
N ARG A 64 -15.01 -18.26 -8.41
CA ARG A 64 -14.04 -17.82 -7.39
C ARG A 64 -14.68 -17.07 -6.24
N VAL A 65 -14.27 -17.42 -5.04
CA VAL A 65 -14.64 -16.75 -3.80
C VAL A 65 -13.46 -15.90 -3.32
N HIS A 66 -13.75 -14.66 -2.97
CA HIS A 66 -12.75 -13.72 -2.47
C HIS A 66 -12.99 -13.42 -0.99
N HIS A 67 -11.96 -13.61 -0.19
CA HIS A 67 -11.94 -13.30 1.24
C HIS A 67 -11.24 -11.96 1.45
N LEU A 68 -12.01 -10.88 1.44
CA LEU A 68 -11.51 -9.51 1.55
C LEU A 68 -10.64 -9.30 2.78
N SER A 69 -11.04 -9.83 3.94
CA SER A 69 -10.26 -9.70 5.17
C SER A 69 -8.85 -10.29 5.03
N ALA A 70 -8.73 -11.46 4.41
CA ALA A 70 -7.43 -12.09 4.18
C ALA A 70 -6.57 -11.27 3.19
N GLN A 71 -7.19 -10.70 2.15
CA GLN A 71 -6.50 -9.82 1.22
C GLN A 71 -5.99 -8.56 1.89
N MET A 72 -6.80 -7.90 2.72
CA MET A 72 -6.38 -6.71 3.45
C MET A 72 -5.28 -6.98 4.47
N LEU A 73 -5.34 -8.09 5.20
CA LEU A 73 -4.28 -8.47 6.14
C LEU A 73 -2.95 -8.72 5.42
N SER A 74 -2.98 -9.33 4.25
CA SER A 74 -1.79 -9.49 3.39
C SER A 74 -1.23 -8.13 2.95
N ILE A 75 -2.09 -7.19 2.57
CA ILE A 75 -1.68 -5.83 2.19
C ILE A 75 -1.06 -5.09 3.37
N PHE A 76 -1.65 -5.15 4.56
CA PHE A 76 -1.12 -4.48 5.75
C PHE A 76 0.21 -5.06 6.20
N HIS A 77 0.39 -6.38 6.08
CA HIS A 77 1.69 -6.99 6.32
C HIS A 77 2.78 -6.45 5.37
N GLN A 78 2.49 -6.40 4.06
CA GLN A 78 3.42 -5.82 3.09
C GLN A 78 3.70 -4.34 3.40
N LEU A 79 2.67 -3.57 3.75
CA LEU A 79 2.79 -2.15 4.08
C LEU A 79 3.72 -1.92 5.27
N ASP A 80 3.58 -2.70 6.35
CA ASP A 80 4.45 -2.59 7.53
C ASP A 80 5.92 -2.85 7.18
N VAL A 81 6.19 -3.86 6.34
CA VAL A 81 7.55 -4.19 5.88
C VAL A 81 8.13 -3.07 5.00
N ILE A 82 7.34 -2.51 4.08
CA ILE A 82 7.77 -1.41 3.20
C ILE A 82 8.05 -0.14 4.01
N LEU A 83 7.14 0.24 4.91
CA LEU A 83 7.31 1.42 5.75
C LEU A 83 8.57 1.31 6.62
N LYS A 84 8.80 0.16 7.23
CA LYS A 84 10.01 -0.10 8.01
C LYS A 84 11.27 0.05 7.16
N ALA A 85 11.29 -0.51 5.96
CA ALA A 85 12.42 -0.39 5.02
C ALA A 85 12.67 1.06 4.58
N ALA A 86 11.61 1.88 4.54
CA ALA A 86 11.68 3.30 4.19
C ALA A 86 11.99 4.23 5.39
N GLY A 87 12.12 3.70 6.61
CA GLY A 87 12.36 4.49 7.82
C GLY A 87 11.08 5.11 8.39
N SER A 88 9.97 4.40 8.33
CA SER A 88 8.65 4.85 8.78
C SER A 88 7.89 3.73 9.51
N ASN A 89 6.68 4.02 9.90
CA ASN A 89 5.76 3.06 10.52
C ASN A 89 4.30 3.48 10.31
N LYS A 90 3.38 2.64 10.76
CA LYS A 90 1.93 2.82 10.63
C LYS A 90 1.42 4.18 11.16
N SER A 91 1.95 4.68 12.26
CA SER A 91 1.51 5.95 12.87
C SER A 91 1.93 7.20 12.10
N LEU A 92 2.80 7.03 11.10
CA LEU A 92 3.30 8.09 10.23
C LEU A 92 2.61 8.09 8.85
N ILE A 93 1.59 7.26 8.66
CA ILE A 93 0.78 7.27 7.44
C ILE A 93 -0.10 8.53 7.44
N VAL A 94 -0.07 9.24 6.33
CA VAL A 94 -0.79 10.51 6.13
C VAL A 94 -2.09 10.31 5.37
N ASP A 95 -2.05 9.50 4.30
CA ASP A 95 -3.18 9.31 3.39
C ASP A 95 -3.26 7.87 2.90
N VAL A 96 -4.48 7.35 2.82
CA VAL A 96 -4.79 6.03 2.26
C VAL A 96 -5.92 6.17 1.26
N GLN A 97 -5.67 5.70 0.05
CA GLN A 97 -6.70 5.51 -0.97
C GLN A 97 -7.05 4.02 -1.05
N VAL A 98 -8.31 3.71 -0.88
CA VAL A 98 -8.85 2.35 -0.97
C VAL A 98 -9.62 2.21 -2.28
N PHE A 99 -9.16 1.30 -3.13
CA PHE A 99 -9.85 0.89 -4.35
C PHE A 99 -10.54 -0.44 -4.07
N LEU A 100 -11.86 -0.52 -4.31
CA LEU A 100 -12.69 -1.63 -3.86
C LEU A 100 -13.58 -2.11 -5.01
N LEU A 101 -13.68 -3.43 -5.20
CA LEU A 101 -14.73 -4.01 -6.03
C LEU A 101 -15.99 -4.22 -5.19
N ARG A 102 -17.15 -4.11 -5.82
CA ARG A 102 -18.46 -4.40 -5.20
C ARG A 102 -18.62 -3.71 -3.84
N MET A 103 -18.62 -2.39 -3.89
CA MET A 103 -18.66 -1.51 -2.71
C MET A 103 -19.75 -1.92 -1.71
N GLN A 104 -20.97 -2.19 -2.19
CA GLN A 104 -22.10 -2.55 -1.32
C GLN A 104 -21.86 -3.83 -0.51
N GLU A 105 -21.14 -4.80 -1.09
CA GLU A 105 -20.85 -6.08 -0.44
C GLU A 105 -19.64 -5.99 0.48
N ASN A 106 -18.65 -5.21 0.10
CA ASN A 106 -17.31 -5.25 0.67
C ASN A 106 -17.01 -4.11 1.66
N PHE A 107 -17.76 -3.00 1.62
CA PHE A 107 -17.42 -1.80 2.39
C PHE A 107 -17.36 -2.05 3.89
N GLN A 108 -18.34 -2.74 4.47
CA GLN A 108 -18.39 -2.96 5.92
C GLN A 108 -17.18 -3.80 6.39
N VAL A 109 -16.91 -4.91 5.71
CA VAL A 109 -15.78 -5.78 6.03
C VAL A 109 -14.45 -5.03 5.87
N MET A 110 -14.30 -4.27 4.79
CA MET A 110 -13.12 -3.41 4.58
C MET A 110 -12.96 -2.42 5.73
N ASN A 111 -14.03 -1.74 6.12
CA ASN A 111 -14.00 -0.73 7.16
C ASN A 111 -13.64 -1.31 8.54
N ASP A 112 -14.13 -2.50 8.88
CA ASP A 112 -13.84 -3.18 10.14
C ASP A 112 -12.38 -3.62 10.22
N VAL A 113 -11.84 -4.21 9.16
CA VAL A 113 -10.42 -4.63 9.09
C VAL A 113 -9.50 -3.40 9.11
N TYR A 114 -9.86 -2.34 8.38
CA TYR A 114 -9.15 -1.07 8.37
C TYR A 114 -9.09 -0.44 9.76
N GLY A 115 -10.23 -0.33 10.44
CA GLY A 115 -10.32 0.22 11.78
C GLY A 115 -9.50 -0.58 12.80
N THR A 116 -9.53 -1.91 12.72
CA THR A 116 -8.72 -2.79 13.57
C THR A 116 -7.21 -2.57 13.36
N TYR A 117 -6.77 -2.40 12.11
CA TYR A 117 -5.36 -2.18 11.81
C TYR A 117 -4.87 -0.81 12.27
N PHE A 118 -5.60 0.27 11.98
CA PHE A 118 -5.17 1.62 12.31
C PHE A 118 -5.36 1.99 13.78
N GLY A 119 -6.42 1.49 14.43
CA GLY A 119 -6.76 1.87 15.80
C GLY A 119 -6.90 3.38 15.91
N ASP A 120 -6.13 4.01 16.81
CA ASP A 120 -6.14 5.46 17.03
C ASP A 120 -5.27 6.25 16.01
N ALA A 121 -4.42 5.57 15.25
CA ALA A 121 -3.53 6.19 14.26
C ALA A 121 -4.23 6.38 12.90
N VAL A 122 -5.37 7.09 12.89
CA VAL A 122 -6.26 7.20 11.72
C VAL A 122 -5.72 8.22 10.70
N PRO A 123 -5.27 7.81 9.50
CA PRO A 123 -4.88 8.72 8.43
C PRO A 123 -6.11 9.30 7.69
N ALA A 124 -5.87 10.31 6.85
CA ALA A 124 -6.85 10.67 5.83
C ALA A 124 -7.16 9.46 4.93
N ARG A 125 -8.42 9.32 4.50
CA ARG A 125 -8.84 8.18 3.67
C ARG A 125 -9.82 8.61 2.58
N THR A 126 -9.61 8.07 1.39
CA THR A 126 -10.58 8.08 0.30
C THR A 126 -10.88 6.64 -0.11
N THR A 127 -12.15 6.29 -0.24
CA THR A 127 -12.58 4.96 -0.71
C THR A 127 -13.42 5.12 -1.96
N VAL A 128 -13.05 4.42 -3.03
CA VAL A 128 -13.76 4.43 -4.30
C VAL A 128 -14.02 3.02 -4.81
N GLU A 129 -15.13 2.84 -5.49
CA GLU A 129 -15.39 1.62 -6.23
C GLU A 129 -14.71 1.68 -7.60
N VAL A 130 -14.08 0.59 -7.99
CA VAL A 130 -13.48 0.41 -9.30
C VAL A 130 -14.19 -0.69 -10.08
N VAL A 131 -14.12 -0.64 -11.39
CA VAL A 131 -14.81 -1.60 -12.27
C VAL A 131 -14.13 -2.96 -12.24
N ARG A 132 -12.78 -2.98 -12.18
CA ARG A 132 -11.97 -4.21 -12.20
C ARG A 132 -10.53 -3.93 -11.78
N PHE A 133 -9.83 -4.98 -11.41
CA PHE A 133 -8.37 -5.01 -11.28
C PHE A 133 -7.75 -5.87 -12.40
N PRO A 134 -6.48 -5.65 -12.74
CA PRO A 134 -5.74 -6.49 -13.68
C PRO A 134 -5.42 -7.87 -13.13
N SER A 135 -5.69 -8.10 -11.86
CA SER A 135 -5.45 -9.36 -11.15
C SER A 135 -6.68 -9.77 -10.34
N ASP A 136 -6.67 -11.00 -9.86
CA ASP A 136 -7.78 -11.60 -9.12
C ASP A 136 -7.78 -11.16 -7.66
N VAL A 137 -8.13 -9.90 -7.44
CA VAL A 137 -8.25 -9.27 -6.12
C VAL A 137 -9.51 -8.42 -6.05
N VAL A 138 -9.96 -8.09 -4.86
CA VAL A 138 -11.14 -7.24 -4.64
C VAL A 138 -10.82 -5.92 -3.96
N VAL A 139 -9.54 -5.71 -3.58
CA VAL A 139 -9.06 -4.50 -2.92
C VAL A 139 -7.63 -4.19 -3.30
N GLU A 140 -7.32 -2.91 -3.42
CA GLU A 140 -5.98 -2.35 -3.57
C GLU A 140 -5.86 -1.11 -2.68
N LEU A 141 -4.70 -0.90 -2.08
CA LEU A 141 -4.40 0.31 -1.31
C LEU A 141 -3.27 1.11 -1.95
N LYS A 142 -3.44 2.43 -1.97
CA LYS A 142 -2.40 3.42 -2.25
C LYS A 142 -2.15 4.20 -0.97
N VAL A 143 -0.87 4.32 -0.55
CA VAL A 143 -0.52 4.90 0.74
C VAL A 143 0.56 5.96 0.58
N VAL A 144 0.41 7.06 1.32
CA VAL A 144 1.44 8.08 1.53
C VAL A 144 1.75 8.17 3.02
N ALA A 145 3.03 8.16 3.37
CA ALA A 145 3.51 8.31 4.74
C ALA A 145 4.63 9.35 4.82
N THR A 146 4.98 9.79 6.01
CA THR A 146 6.19 10.57 6.25
C THR A 146 7.34 9.66 6.65
N VAL A 147 8.56 10.04 6.33
CA VAL A 147 9.76 9.44 6.91
C VAL A 147 9.79 9.81 8.40
N GLY A 148 10.08 8.85 9.27
CA GLY A 148 10.31 9.13 10.68
C GLY A 148 11.52 10.06 10.84
N ASN A 149 11.43 11.03 11.74
CA ASN A 149 12.61 11.80 12.13
C ASN A 149 13.57 10.81 12.80
N SER A 150 14.78 10.69 12.27
CA SER A 150 15.89 10.15 13.05
C SER A 150 16.08 11.09 14.22
N ILE A 151 15.51 10.75 15.39
CA ILE A 151 15.95 11.37 16.61
C ILE A 151 17.33 10.77 16.82
N ASP A 152 18.36 11.52 16.48
CA ASP A 152 19.71 11.22 16.91
C ASP A 152 19.68 11.24 18.47
N VAL A 153 19.78 10.07 19.07
CA VAL A 153 19.97 9.89 20.50
C VAL A 153 21.46 9.71 20.74
#